data_c7bcf093dfef1f74d02f834bf5338554
#
_entry.id   c7bcf093dfef1f74d02f834bf5338554
#
_cell.length_a   1.000
_cell.length_b   1.000
_cell.length_c   1.000
_cell.angle_alpha   90.00
_cell.angle_beta   90.00
_cell.angle_gamma   90.00
#
_symmetry.space_group_name_H-M   'P 1'
#
loop_
_entity.id
_entity.type
_entity.pdbx_description
1 polymer ?
#
loop_
_entity_poly.entity_id
_entity_poly.type
_entity_poly.pdbx_seq_one_letter_code
_entity_poly.pdbx_strand_id
1 'polypeptide(L)'
;DDAGVLPNDTAVDMNKTYKWRFTPADTNYEILTGEIELYHVDAPAVTAQPKSVSVTVGDTATFEVTATGTDVTYQWQIDRNDGKGFVDITGATGATYTIGVTDRDCNGFKYRCVLSNAAGSVTTDTVVLTVLYQIIEGANGSWNQSMDGESLRIRGNGEYSKFQNVKVDGNIIDSKNYTVSEGSTIIELHADYLKTLSEGSHTFEIVWTDGAA
;
A
#
# COMPACT_ATOMS: atom_id res chain seq x y z
N ASP A 1 27.85 43.01 29.18
CA ASP A 1 28.51 43.24 27.89
C ASP A 1 27.46 43.79 26.95
N ASP A 2 27.69 45.01 26.47
CA ASP A 2 26.88 45.64 25.43
C ASP A 2 26.98 44.81 24.16
N ALA A 3 26.06 43.91 23.99
CA ALA A 3 25.93 43.21 22.71
C ALA A 3 25.47 44.27 21.71
N GLY A 4 26.41 44.71 20.86
CA GLY A 4 26.12 45.63 19.77
C GLY A 4 24.97 45.14 18.92
N VAL A 5 24.31 46.05 18.21
CA VAL A 5 23.29 45.75 17.23
C VAL A 5 23.95 44.81 16.18
N LEU A 6 23.38 43.64 16.02
CA LEU A 6 23.86 42.71 14.94
C LEU A 6 23.59 43.39 13.60
N PRO A 7 24.58 43.44 12.67
CA PRO A 7 24.33 43.86 11.32
C PRO A 7 23.24 43.03 10.66
N ASN A 8 22.49 43.60 9.73
CA ASN A 8 21.34 42.94 9.08
C ASN A 8 21.66 41.60 8.38
N ASP A 9 22.93 41.35 8.10
CA ASP A 9 23.44 40.15 7.42
C ASP A 9 24.24 39.23 8.36
N THR A 10 24.21 39.50 9.72
CA THR A 10 24.92 38.64 10.66
C THR A 10 24.21 37.27 10.76
N ALA A 11 24.95 36.18 10.44
CA ALA A 11 24.45 34.84 10.72
C ALA A 11 24.23 34.65 12.22
N VAL A 12 23.05 34.17 12.60
CA VAL A 12 22.70 33.85 13.98
C VAL A 12 22.76 32.33 14.18
N ASP A 13 23.28 31.90 15.32
CA ASP A 13 23.21 30.49 15.70
C ASP A 13 21.78 30.10 16.04
N MET A 14 21.26 29.10 15.39
CA MET A 14 19.95 28.52 15.74
C MET A 14 20.04 27.69 17.02
N ASN A 15 18.91 27.45 17.66
CA ASN A 15 18.79 26.75 18.95
C ASN A 15 19.50 27.47 20.12
N LYS A 16 19.49 28.79 20.09
CA LYS A 16 19.98 29.65 21.16
C LYS A 16 18.97 30.71 21.53
N THR A 17 19.01 31.13 22.79
CA THR A 17 18.27 32.31 23.30
C THR A 17 19.07 33.56 23.07
N TYR A 18 18.49 34.52 22.41
CA TYR A 18 19.05 35.83 22.18
C TYR A 18 18.35 36.88 23.04
N LYS A 19 19.16 37.75 23.65
CA LYS A 19 18.62 38.91 24.40
C LYS A 19 18.51 40.10 23.47
N TRP A 20 17.37 40.75 23.46
CA TRP A 20 17.17 41.96 22.70
C TRP A 20 16.95 43.14 23.65
N ARG A 21 17.35 44.32 23.22
CA ARG A 21 17.19 45.56 23.93
C ARG A 21 16.79 46.66 22.95
N PHE A 22 15.66 47.29 23.23
CA PHE A 22 15.26 48.52 22.56
C PHE A 22 15.63 49.68 23.42
N THR A 23 16.47 50.59 22.93
CA THR A 23 16.87 51.83 23.59
C THR A 23 16.26 53.00 22.82
N PRO A 24 15.24 53.67 23.34
CA PRO A 24 14.66 54.83 22.67
C PRO A 24 15.70 55.96 22.52
N ALA A 25 15.60 56.72 21.44
CA ALA A 25 16.43 57.92 21.23
C ALA A 25 16.02 59.05 22.15
N ASP A 26 14.77 59.05 22.63
CA ASP A 26 14.25 60.02 23.59
C ASP A 26 14.35 59.42 24.99
N THR A 27 15.02 60.11 25.89
CA THR A 27 15.26 59.71 27.27
C THR A 27 14.00 59.74 28.17
N ASN A 28 12.87 60.24 27.67
CA ASN A 28 11.59 60.19 28.38
C ASN A 28 10.92 58.80 28.29
N TYR A 29 11.47 57.85 27.52
CA TYR A 29 10.93 56.51 27.41
C TYR A 29 11.85 55.50 28.08
N GLU A 30 11.23 54.42 28.60
CA GLU A 30 11.96 53.35 29.26
C GLU A 30 12.64 52.43 28.22
N ILE A 31 13.79 51.86 28.60
CA ILE A 31 14.46 50.82 27.86
C ILE A 31 13.66 49.52 28.00
N LEU A 32 13.31 48.92 26.88
CA LEU A 32 12.68 47.60 26.82
C LEU A 32 13.72 46.55 26.50
N THR A 33 13.65 45.44 27.22
CA THR A 33 14.50 44.29 26.98
C THR A 33 13.67 43.00 26.97
N GLY A 34 14.14 41.97 26.30
CA GLY A 34 13.49 40.68 26.30
C GLY A 34 14.43 39.60 25.77
N GLU A 35 13.90 38.42 25.70
CA GLU A 35 14.59 37.25 25.14
C GLU A 35 13.77 36.69 23.97
N ILE A 36 14.45 36.16 22.99
CA ILE A 36 13.88 35.42 21.86
C ILE A 36 14.65 34.13 21.70
N GLU A 37 13.95 33.00 21.62
CA GLU A 37 14.54 31.74 21.29
C GLU A 37 14.41 31.48 19.78
N LEU A 38 15.49 31.10 19.14
CA LEU A 38 15.53 30.75 17.74
C LEU A 38 15.74 29.25 17.61
N TYR A 39 14.84 28.59 16.93
CA TYR A 39 14.89 27.16 16.69
C TYR A 39 15.14 26.89 15.20
N HIS A 40 16.05 25.97 14.92
CA HIS A 40 16.19 25.41 13.58
C HIS A 40 15.18 24.28 13.40
N VAL A 41 14.44 24.33 12.30
CA VAL A 41 13.50 23.28 11.91
C VAL A 41 14.01 22.65 10.62
N ASP A 42 14.50 21.41 10.71
CA ASP A 42 14.91 20.66 9.53
C ASP A 42 13.67 20.23 8.74
N ALA A 43 13.65 20.51 7.44
CA ALA A 43 12.58 20.08 6.56
C ALA A 43 12.49 18.54 6.51
N PRO A 44 11.29 17.97 6.25
CA PRO A 44 11.14 16.53 6.09
C PRO A 44 11.93 16.03 4.88
N ALA A 45 12.68 14.94 5.05
CA ALA A 45 13.39 14.26 3.97
C ALA A 45 13.15 12.75 4.06
N VAL A 46 12.65 12.15 2.97
CA VAL A 46 12.43 10.70 2.90
C VAL A 46 13.79 10.00 2.74
N THR A 47 14.10 9.11 3.67
CA THR A 47 15.35 8.30 3.66
C THR A 47 15.12 6.87 3.16
N ALA A 48 13.88 6.34 3.29
CA ALA A 48 13.48 5.10 2.65
C ALA A 48 12.06 5.24 2.11
N GLN A 49 11.89 4.99 0.81
CA GLN A 49 10.59 5.01 0.12
C GLN A 49 9.76 3.78 0.48
N PRO A 50 8.42 3.90 0.53
CA PRO A 50 7.55 2.75 0.61
C PRO A 50 7.72 1.84 -0.61
N LYS A 51 7.30 0.58 -0.48
CA LYS A 51 7.35 -0.41 -1.56
C LYS A 51 5.95 -0.91 -1.89
N SER A 52 5.72 -1.25 -3.17
CA SER A 52 4.51 -1.97 -3.59
C SER A 52 4.44 -3.32 -2.90
N VAL A 53 3.21 -3.74 -2.55
CA VAL A 53 2.94 -4.95 -1.78
C VAL A 53 2.00 -5.85 -2.58
N SER A 54 2.28 -7.16 -2.56
CA SER A 54 1.39 -8.19 -3.12
C SER A 54 0.96 -9.13 -2.01
N VAL A 55 -0.36 -9.30 -1.85
CA VAL A 55 -0.97 -10.13 -0.80
C VAL A 55 -2.14 -10.93 -1.37
N THR A 56 -2.62 -11.91 -0.62
CA THR A 56 -3.89 -12.60 -0.93
C THR A 56 -5.04 -12.05 -0.09
N VAL A 57 -6.26 -12.35 -0.48
CA VAL A 57 -7.45 -12.04 0.33
C VAL A 57 -7.35 -12.74 1.69
N GLY A 58 -7.56 -12.01 2.76
CA GLY A 58 -7.40 -12.45 4.15
C GLY A 58 -6.11 -11.98 4.81
N ASP A 59 -5.12 -11.55 4.02
CA ASP A 59 -3.86 -11.03 4.54
C ASP A 59 -3.95 -9.54 4.89
N THR A 60 -2.85 -9.03 5.44
CA THR A 60 -2.65 -7.59 5.67
C THR A 60 -1.56 -7.06 4.74
N ALA A 61 -1.80 -5.89 4.15
CA ALA A 61 -0.79 -5.12 3.43
C ALA A 61 -0.26 -4.00 4.31
N THR A 62 1.05 -3.85 4.37
CA THR A 62 1.73 -2.83 5.17
C THR A 62 2.65 -2.00 4.29
N PHE A 63 2.50 -0.69 4.35
CA PHE A 63 3.36 0.29 3.71
C PHE A 63 4.13 1.05 4.78
N GLU A 64 5.41 1.27 4.57
CA GLU A 64 6.30 1.93 5.52
C GLU A 64 7.16 2.97 4.81
N VAL A 65 7.37 4.11 5.47
CA VAL A 65 8.27 5.17 5.04
C VAL A 65 9.21 5.51 6.19
N THR A 66 10.48 5.78 5.87
CA THR A 66 11.45 6.31 6.83
C THR A 66 11.85 7.72 6.41
N ALA A 67 11.91 8.62 7.37
CA ALA A 67 12.23 10.02 7.12
C ALA A 67 13.07 10.62 8.24
N THR A 68 13.72 11.74 7.91
CA THR A 68 14.39 12.65 8.86
C THR A 68 13.70 14.02 8.80
N GLY A 69 13.95 14.85 9.80
CA GLY A 69 13.39 16.20 9.94
C GLY A 69 12.94 16.46 11.37
N THR A 70 12.64 17.71 11.69
CA THR A 70 12.15 18.11 13.01
C THR A 70 10.64 17.96 13.06
N ASP A 71 10.10 17.24 14.05
CA ASP A 71 8.65 17.09 14.31
C ASP A 71 7.84 16.74 13.04
N VAL A 72 8.31 15.74 12.28
CA VAL A 72 7.69 15.31 11.04
C VAL A 72 6.34 14.65 11.32
N THR A 73 5.31 15.14 10.65
CA THR A 73 3.97 14.53 10.60
C THR A 73 3.77 13.77 9.31
N TYR A 74 2.93 12.73 9.35
CA TYR A 74 2.64 11.84 8.22
C TYR A 74 1.16 11.88 7.89
N GLN A 75 0.82 11.78 6.62
CA GLN A 75 -0.54 11.57 6.14
C GLN A 75 -0.51 10.64 4.93
N TRP A 76 -1.02 9.42 5.10
CA TRP A 76 -1.19 8.50 3.97
C TRP A 76 -2.39 8.88 3.13
N GLN A 77 -2.24 8.72 1.83
CA GLN A 77 -3.22 9.00 0.81
C GLN A 77 -3.44 7.78 -0.06
N ILE A 78 -4.66 7.62 -0.58
CA ILE A 78 -5.07 6.54 -1.47
C ILE A 78 -5.67 7.11 -2.76
N ASP A 79 -5.32 6.49 -3.89
CA ASP A 79 -6.01 6.63 -5.17
C ASP A 79 -6.67 5.29 -5.51
N ARG A 80 -8.00 5.30 -5.56
CA ARG A 80 -8.82 4.12 -5.85
C ARG A 80 -9.05 3.89 -7.35
N ASN A 81 -8.34 4.62 -8.21
CA ASN A 81 -8.54 4.62 -9.67
C ASN A 81 -9.97 5.02 -10.09
N ASP A 82 -10.70 5.77 -9.26
CA ASP A 82 -12.06 6.25 -9.48
C ASP A 82 -12.13 7.63 -10.16
N GLY A 83 -10.98 8.13 -10.61
CA GLY A 83 -10.82 9.44 -11.28
C GLY A 83 -10.73 10.63 -10.33
N LYS A 84 -10.81 10.44 -9.01
CA LYS A 84 -10.68 11.52 -8.02
C LYS A 84 -9.24 11.79 -7.62
N GLY A 85 -8.30 10.88 -8.01
CA GLY A 85 -6.91 10.95 -7.60
C GLY A 85 -6.69 10.63 -6.13
N PHE A 86 -5.58 11.11 -5.57
CA PHE A 86 -5.22 10.85 -4.18
C PHE A 86 -6.09 11.62 -3.19
N VAL A 87 -6.65 10.90 -2.21
CA VAL A 87 -7.41 11.45 -1.08
C VAL A 87 -6.81 10.96 0.25
N ASP A 88 -6.90 11.75 1.28
CA ASP A 88 -6.39 11.41 2.61
C ASP A 88 -7.12 10.19 3.19
N ILE A 89 -6.36 9.29 3.79
CA ILE A 89 -6.90 8.18 4.59
C ILE A 89 -7.05 8.66 6.02
N THR A 90 -8.28 8.77 6.48
CA THR A 90 -8.59 9.26 7.83
C THR A 90 -7.85 8.43 8.90
N GLY A 91 -7.09 9.11 9.76
CA GLY A 91 -6.36 8.48 10.86
C GLY A 91 -5.04 7.78 10.47
N ALA A 92 -4.67 7.77 9.19
CA ALA A 92 -3.42 7.17 8.73
C ALA A 92 -2.26 8.18 8.83
N THR A 93 -1.83 8.47 10.06
CA THR A 93 -0.87 9.53 10.41
C THR A 93 0.44 8.99 10.99
N GLY A 94 0.72 7.70 10.86
CA GLY A 94 1.98 7.07 11.27
C GLY A 94 2.97 6.91 10.11
N ALA A 95 4.23 6.61 10.43
CA ALA A 95 5.24 6.23 9.43
C ALA A 95 4.88 4.91 8.72
N THR A 96 4.00 4.12 9.31
CA THR A 96 3.48 2.86 8.77
C THR A 96 1.97 2.94 8.59
N TYR A 97 1.48 2.44 7.46
CA TYR A 97 0.05 2.24 7.20
C TYR A 97 -0.23 0.78 6.89
N THR A 98 -1.18 0.18 7.60
CA THR A 98 -1.58 -1.22 7.43
C THR A 98 -3.07 -1.31 7.11
N ILE A 99 -3.42 -2.13 6.12
CA ILE A 99 -4.79 -2.42 5.71
C ILE A 99 -5.03 -3.93 5.67
N GLY A 100 -6.14 -4.40 6.25
CA GLY A 100 -6.63 -5.77 6.04
C GLY A 100 -7.31 -5.90 4.69
N VAL A 101 -6.91 -6.87 3.90
CA VAL A 101 -7.44 -7.11 2.55
C VAL A 101 -8.56 -8.15 2.64
N THR A 102 -9.82 -7.70 2.62
CA THR A 102 -11.01 -8.56 2.76
C THR A 102 -11.52 -9.10 1.43
N ASP A 103 -11.20 -8.43 0.34
CA ASP A 103 -11.63 -8.75 -1.04
C ASP A 103 -10.62 -8.23 -2.06
N ARG A 104 -10.92 -8.42 -3.33
CA ARG A 104 -10.07 -7.93 -4.44
C ARG A 104 -10.39 -6.51 -4.92
N ASP A 105 -11.39 -5.85 -4.39
CA ASP A 105 -11.81 -4.53 -4.85
C ASP A 105 -10.71 -3.47 -4.70
N CYS A 106 -9.80 -3.67 -3.75
CA CYS A 106 -8.63 -2.82 -3.55
C CYS A 106 -7.42 -3.18 -4.44
N ASN A 107 -7.54 -4.16 -5.34
CA ASN A 107 -6.46 -4.52 -6.26
C ASN A 107 -6.13 -3.36 -7.21
N GLY A 108 -4.86 -3.00 -7.28
CA GLY A 108 -4.39 -1.89 -8.11
C GLY A 108 -4.55 -0.51 -7.45
N PHE A 109 -5.07 -0.41 -6.23
CA PHE A 109 -5.11 0.87 -5.51
C PHE A 109 -3.68 1.36 -5.26
N LYS A 110 -3.52 2.67 -5.33
CA LYS A 110 -2.23 3.32 -5.16
C LYS A 110 -2.18 4.06 -3.84
N TYR A 111 -1.01 4.05 -3.22
CA TYR A 111 -0.77 4.70 -1.94
C TYR A 111 0.46 5.59 -2.02
N ARG A 112 0.47 6.66 -1.24
CA ARG A 112 1.63 7.51 -0.98
C ARG A 112 1.50 8.14 0.39
N CYS A 113 2.60 8.66 0.93
CA CYS A 113 2.60 9.41 2.17
C CYS A 113 3.05 10.85 1.92
N VAL A 114 2.33 11.81 2.49
CA VAL A 114 2.75 13.21 2.58
C VAL A 114 3.36 13.41 3.96
N LEU A 115 4.59 13.88 4.00
CA LEU A 115 5.32 14.22 5.21
C LEU A 115 5.43 15.73 5.30
N SER A 116 5.17 16.30 6.47
CA SER A 116 5.19 17.75 6.64
C SER A 116 5.61 18.19 8.03
N ASN A 117 6.18 19.39 8.09
CA ASN A 117 6.45 20.13 9.32
C ASN A 117 6.43 21.63 9.04
N ALA A 118 6.88 22.46 10.01
CA ALA A 118 6.91 23.91 9.87
C ALA A 118 7.85 24.42 8.78
N ALA A 119 8.87 23.62 8.37
CA ALA A 119 9.82 23.99 7.32
C ALA A 119 9.37 23.60 5.91
N GLY A 120 8.31 22.75 5.78
CA GLY A 120 7.80 22.37 4.46
C GLY A 120 7.18 20.96 4.41
N SER A 121 7.04 20.42 3.20
CA SER A 121 6.49 19.09 2.98
C SER A 121 7.21 18.36 1.85
N VAL A 122 7.18 17.02 1.92
CA VAL A 122 7.64 16.11 0.86
C VAL A 122 6.65 14.97 0.71
N THR A 123 6.47 14.48 -0.51
CA THR A 123 5.60 13.33 -0.80
C THR A 123 6.46 12.16 -1.26
N THR A 124 6.14 10.96 -0.79
CA THR A 124 6.82 9.72 -1.21
C THR A 124 6.48 9.36 -2.65
N ASP A 125 7.22 8.40 -3.17
CA ASP A 125 6.84 7.69 -4.38
C ASP A 125 5.47 7.02 -4.20
N THR A 126 4.77 6.84 -5.34
CA THR A 126 3.52 6.10 -5.39
C THR A 126 3.81 4.60 -5.43
N VAL A 127 3.12 3.86 -4.56
CA VAL A 127 3.19 2.40 -4.49
C VAL A 127 1.83 1.78 -4.77
N VAL A 128 1.81 0.51 -5.18
CA VAL A 128 0.61 -0.21 -5.59
C VAL A 128 0.36 -1.40 -4.66
N LEU A 129 -0.90 -1.61 -4.30
CA LEU A 129 -1.38 -2.85 -3.69
C LEU A 129 -1.82 -3.81 -4.80
N THR A 130 -1.21 -4.99 -4.83
CA THR A 130 -1.64 -6.09 -5.70
C THR A 130 -2.30 -7.17 -4.85
N VAL A 131 -3.54 -7.53 -5.17
CA VAL A 131 -4.25 -8.64 -4.52
C VAL A 131 -4.26 -9.83 -5.47
N LEU A 132 -3.59 -10.90 -5.05
CA LEU A 132 -3.41 -12.09 -5.87
C LEU A 132 -4.66 -12.97 -5.88
N TYR A 133 -4.88 -13.67 -6.97
CA TYR A 133 -5.78 -14.80 -7.02
C TYR A 133 -5.17 -16.01 -6.29
N GLN A 134 -6.03 -16.87 -5.76
CA GLN A 134 -5.61 -18.07 -5.04
C GLN A 134 -6.64 -19.20 -5.22
N ILE A 135 -6.17 -20.43 -5.33
CA ILE A 135 -7.01 -21.61 -5.16
C ILE A 135 -7.22 -21.82 -3.66
N ILE A 136 -8.46 -21.70 -3.21
CA ILE A 136 -8.86 -21.74 -1.78
C ILE A 136 -9.45 -23.09 -1.35
N GLU A 137 -9.77 -23.97 -2.32
CA GLU A 137 -10.23 -25.32 -2.08
C GLU A 137 -9.75 -26.23 -3.24
N GLY A 138 -9.32 -27.44 -2.93
CA GLY A 138 -8.87 -28.42 -3.91
C GLY A 138 -7.45 -28.21 -4.43
N ALA A 139 -6.69 -27.24 -3.89
CA ALA A 139 -5.26 -27.13 -4.17
C ALA A 139 -4.54 -28.40 -3.75
N ASN A 140 -3.65 -28.94 -4.62
CA ASN A 140 -2.96 -30.21 -4.41
C ASN A 140 -3.92 -31.42 -4.22
N GLY A 141 -5.15 -31.33 -4.73
CA GLY A 141 -6.10 -32.44 -4.74
C GLY A 141 -5.55 -33.61 -5.56
N SER A 142 -6.05 -34.81 -5.24
CA SER A 142 -5.76 -36.02 -6.00
C SER A 142 -7.04 -36.64 -6.52
N TRP A 143 -6.96 -37.20 -7.72
CA TRP A 143 -8.03 -37.99 -8.32
C TRP A 143 -7.44 -39.28 -8.85
N ASN A 144 -8.16 -40.37 -8.77
CA ASN A 144 -7.72 -41.65 -9.33
C ASN A 144 -8.90 -42.38 -10.02
N GLN A 145 -8.58 -43.30 -10.88
CA GLN A 145 -9.59 -44.00 -11.70
C GLN A 145 -10.60 -44.84 -10.90
N SER A 146 -10.31 -45.16 -9.62
CA SER A 146 -11.28 -45.83 -8.74
C SER A 146 -12.40 -44.93 -8.28
N MET A 147 -12.22 -43.58 -8.43
CA MET A 147 -13.26 -42.56 -8.19
C MET A 147 -14.15 -42.41 -9.44
N ASP A 148 -14.57 -43.51 -10.03
CA ASP A 148 -15.34 -43.54 -11.28
C ASP A 148 -16.64 -42.75 -11.14
N GLY A 149 -16.84 -41.76 -12.03
CA GLY A 149 -18.01 -40.87 -12.01
C GLY A 149 -17.88 -39.66 -11.06
N GLU A 150 -16.84 -39.56 -10.22
CA GLU A 150 -16.64 -38.41 -9.37
C GLU A 150 -15.81 -37.32 -10.08
N SER A 151 -16.30 -36.08 -9.97
CA SER A 151 -15.62 -34.90 -10.46
C SER A 151 -14.55 -34.42 -9.46
N LEU A 152 -13.51 -33.77 -9.94
CA LEU A 152 -12.56 -33.06 -9.09
C LEU A 152 -13.01 -31.61 -8.92
N ARG A 153 -13.31 -31.25 -7.69
CA ARG A 153 -13.78 -29.91 -7.34
C ARG A 153 -12.61 -29.03 -6.89
N ILE A 154 -12.53 -27.84 -7.50
CA ILE A 154 -11.51 -26.82 -7.21
C ILE A 154 -12.24 -25.48 -7.08
N ARG A 155 -11.83 -24.65 -6.12
CA ARG A 155 -12.39 -23.33 -5.91
C ARG A 155 -11.31 -22.26 -5.87
N GLY A 156 -11.47 -21.23 -6.69
CA GLY A 156 -10.66 -20.01 -6.67
C GLY A 156 -11.37 -18.86 -5.97
N ASN A 157 -10.62 -17.91 -5.40
CA ASN A 157 -11.16 -16.73 -4.74
C ASN A 157 -11.62 -15.62 -5.70
N GLY A 158 -11.53 -15.84 -7.01
CA GLY A 158 -11.97 -14.86 -8.02
C GLY A 158 -13.48 -14.84 -8.19
N GLU A 159 -14.01 -13.70 -8.63
CA GLU A 159 -15.41 -13.52 -8.92
C GLU A 159 -15.85 -14.37 -10.12
N TYR A 160 -16.98 -15.07 -9.99
CA TYR A 160 -17.57 -15.87 -11.08
C TYR A 160 -17.82 -15.03 -12.35
N SER A 161 -18.27 -13.80 -12.21
CA SER A 161 -18.53 -12.86 -13.33
C SER A 161 -17.31 -12.52 -14.17
N LYS A 162 -16.11 -12.69 -13.61
CA LYS A 162 -14.82 -12.45 -14.29
C LYS A 162 -14.20 -13.71 -14.86
N PHE A 163 -14.77 -14.88 -14.60
CA PHE A 163 -14.24 -16.16 -15.08
C PHE A 163 -14.13 -16.19 -16.60
N GLN A 164 -13.03 -16.71 -17.13
CA GLN A 164 -12.79 -16.88 -18.56
C GLN A 164 -12.67 -18.32 -18.98
N ASN A 165 -11.72 -19.05 -18.40
CA ASN A 165 -11.43 -20.44 -18.77
C ASN A 165 -10.62 -21.16 -17.70
N VAL A 166 -10.42 -22.44 -17.92
CA VAL A 166 -9.54 -23.32 -17.15
C VAL A 166 -8.41 -23.78 -18.04
N LYS A 167 -7.20 -23.83 -17.48
CA LYS A 167 -6.06 -24.49 -18.13
C LYS A 167 -5.61 -25.69 -17.32
N VAL A 168 -5.17 -26.73 -18.04
CA VAL A 168 -4.45 -27.88 -17.50
C VAL A 168 -3.13 -28.00 -18.28
N ASP A 169 -2.02 -28.07 -17.56
CA ASP A 169 -0.66 -28.08 -18.10
C ASP A 169 -0.40 -26.95 -19.12
N GLY A 170 -0.90 -25.74 -18.76
CA GLY A 170 -0.78 -24.56 -19.59
C GLY A 170 -1.73 -24.47 -20.79
N ASN A 171 -2.51 -25.54 -21.10
CA ASN A 171 -3.43 -25.57 -22.22
C ASN A 171 -4.88 -25.30 -21.78
N ILE A 172 -5.56 -24.40 -22.50
CA ILE A 172 -7.00 -24.18 -22.28
C ILE A 172 -7.76 -25.45 -22.62
N ILE A 173 -8.58 -25.96 -21.70
CA ILE A 173 -9.43 -27.10 -21.89
C ILE A 173 -10.81 -26.70 -22.39
N ASP A 174 -11.44 -27.59 -23.16
CA ASP A 174 -12.81 -27.40 -23.68
C ASP A 174 -13.80 -27.30 -22.53
N SER A 175 -14.71 -26.31 -22.58
CA SER A 175 -15.74 -26.06 -21.56
C SER A 175 -16.67 -27.23 -21.27
N LYS A 176 -16.78 -28.19 -22.20
CA LYS A 176 -17.54 -29.44 -21.96
C LYS A 176 -16.88 -30.36 -20.93
N ASN A 177 -15.60 -30.13 -20.59
CA ASN A 177 -14.82 -30.95 -19.67
C ASN A 177 -14.94 -30.57 -18.22
N TYR A 178 -15.67 -29.48 -17.95
CA TYR A 178 -15.91 -28.98 -16.58
C TYR A 178 -17.25 -28.24 -16.47
N THR A 179 -17.74 -28.13 -15.27
CA THR A 179 -18.78 -27.16 -14.92
C THR A 179 -18.18 -26.04 -14.11
N VAL A 180 -18.78 -24.85 -14.23
CA VAL A 180 -18.40 -23.68 -13.43
C VAL A 180 -19.65 -23.14 -12.74
N SER A 181 -19.54 -22.80 -11.45
CA SER A 181 -20.64 -22.25 -10.65
C SER A 181 -20.21 -21.12 -9.74
N GLU A 182 -21.20 -20.33 -9.31
CA GLU A 182 -21.03 -19.22 -8.36
C GLU A 182 -20.63 -19.71 -6.96
N GLY A 183 -20.08 -18.77 -6.18
CA GLY A 183 -19.59 -19.00 -4.81
C GLY A 183 -18.08 -18.77 -4.72
N SER A 184 -17.59 -17.55 -5.13
CA SER A 184 -16.33 -17.35 -5.78
C SER A 184 -16.38 -18.12 -7.12
N THR A 185 -15.28 -18.63 -7.66
CA THR A 185 -15.36 -19.48 -8.88
C THR A 185 -15.14 -20.92 -8.49
N ILE A 186 -16.16 -21.77 -8.64
CA ILE A 186 -16.08 -23.21 -8.38
C ILE A 186 -16.00 -23.93 -9.71
N ILE A 187 -14.97 -24.74 -9.88
CA ILE A 187 -14.77 -25.61 -11.06
C ILE A 187 -14.90 -27.06 -10.65
N GLU A 188 -15.69 -27.81 -11.38
CA GLU A 188 -15.78 -29.26 -11.26
C GLU A 188 -15.29 -29.91 -12.57
N LEU A 189 -14.08 -30.46 -12.56
CA LEU A 189 -13.54 -31.22 -13.68
C LEU A 189 -14.26 -32.56 -13.78
N HIS A 190 -14.79 -32.86 -14.96
CA HIS A 190 -15.54 -34.09 -15.18
C HIS A 190 -14.63 -35.33 -15.18
N ALA A 191 -15.11 -36.42 -14.60
CA ALA A 191 -14.39 -37.70 -14.52
C ALA A 191 -13.89 -38.20 -15.91
N ASP A 192 -14.71 -38.04 -16.95
CA ASP A 192 -14.35 -38.48 -18.30
C ASP A 192 -13.14 -37.69 -18.86
N TYR A 193 -13.03 -36.40 -18.51
CA TYR A 193 -11.84 -35.63 -18.87
C TYR A 193 -10.63 -36.08 -18.04
N LEU A 194 -10.79 -36.24 -16.73
CA LEU A 194 -9.70 -36.67 -15.85
C LEU A 194 -9.10 -38.01 -16.25
N LYS A 195 -9.91 -38.95 -16.79
CA LYS A 195 -9.45 -40.22 -17.34
C LYS A 195 -8.57 -40.08 -18.60
N THR A 196 -8.62 -38.94 -19.28
CA THR A 196 -7.79 -38.66 -20.46
C THR A 196 -6.39 -38.16 -20.13
N LEU A 197 -6.19 -37.70 -18.88
CA LEU A 197 -4.90 -37.21 -18.40
C LEU A 197 -3.95 -38.41 -18.16
N SER A 198 -2.65 -38.18 -18.36
CA SER A 198 -1.63 -39.18 -18.00
C SER A 198 -1.56 -39.36 -16.48
N GLU A 199 -0.98 -40.47 -16.04
CA GLU A 199 -0.64 -40.58 -14.60
C GLU A 199 0.47 -39.57 -14.25
N GLY A 200 0.35 -38.94 -13.10
CA GLY A 200 1.33 -37.98 -12.59
C GLY A 200 0.71 -36.70 -12.05
N SER A 201 1.56 -35.69 -11.86
CA SER A 201 1.15 -34.37 -11.43
C SER A 201 0.81 -33.49 -12.64
N HIS A 202 -0.35 -32.86 -12.57
CA HIS A 202 -0.81 -31.86 -13.53
C HIS A 202 -0.93 -30.51 -12.91
N THR A 203 -0.60 -29.45 -13.64
CA THR A 203 -0.84 -28.07 -13.21
C THR A 203 -2.25 -27.65 -13.60
N PHE A 204 -2.94 -27.00 -12.69
CA PHE A 204 -4.29 -26.50 -12.89
C PHE A 204 -4.31 -24.99 -12.68
N GLU A 205 -5.00 -24.25 -13.56
CA GLU A 205 -5.10 -22.80 -13.49
C GLU A 205 -6.53 -22.37 -13.80
N ILE A 206 -7.13 -21.57 -12.93
CA ILE A 206 -8.37 -20.83 -13.20
C ILE A 206 -7.97 -19.45 -13.71
N VAL A 207 -8.54 -19.04 -14.85
CA VAL A 207 -8.25 -17.74 -15.48
C VAL A 207 -9.45 -16.83 -15.39
N TRP A 208 -9.21 -15.62 -14.92
CA TRP A 208 -10.18 -14.52 -14.89
C TRP A 208 -9.71 -13.39 -15.80
N THR A 209 -10.58 -12.43 -16.10
CA THR A 209 -10.28 -11.31 -17.00
C THR A 209 -9.10 -10.44 -16.56
N ASP A 210 -8.76 -10.45 -15.26
CA ASP A 210 -7.75 -9.60 -14.63
C ASP A 210 -6.68 -10.40 -13.86
N GLY A 211 -6.51 -11.70 -14.16
CA GLY A 211 -5.46 -12.56 -13.60
C GLY A 211 -5.81 -14.03 -13.57
N ALA A 212 -4.98 -14.81 -12.85
CA ALA A 212 -5.14 -16.27 -12.75
C ALA A 212 -4.62 -16.80 -11.41
N ALA A 213 -5.03 -18.03 -11.03
CA ALA A 213 -4.51 -18.82 -9.90
C ALA A 213 -4.41 -20.30 -10.26
#